data_8418952d8b11393e1cc893f1385a590a
#
_entry.id   8418952d8b11393e1cc893f1385a590a
#
_cell.length_a   1.000
_cell.length_b   1.000
_cell.length_c   1.000
_cell.angle_alpha   90.00
_cell.angle_beta   90.00
_cell.angle_gamma   90.00
#
_symmetry.space_group_name_H-M   'P 1'
#
loop_
_entity.id
_entity.type
_entity.pdbx_description
1 polymer ?
#
loop_
_entity_poly.entity_id
_entity_poly.type
_entity_poly.pdbx_seq_one_letter_code
_entity_poly.pdbx_strand_id
1 'polypeptide(L)'
;MIENYKNYNKDFKKLIYQNIKRYRKEKGIRLMDLAEILDISSEYLKRIESKNDSVTNCSLTLLYKISIVLDKKLDDFLIDCNE
;
A
#
# COMPACT_ATOMS: atom_id res chain seq x y z
N MET A 1 -3.98 27.34 -2.17
CA MET A 1 -3.56 26.02 -2.65
C MET A 1 -2.22 25.59 -2.10
N ILE A 2 -1.22 26.44 -2.19
CA ILE A 2 0.10 26.08 -1.66
C ILE A 2 0.06 25.90 -0.14
N GLU A 3 -0.83 26.61 0.54
CA GLU A 3 -0.97 26.49 1.98
C GLU A 3 -1.40 25.09 2.41
N ASN A 4 -2.16 24.38 1.57
CA ASN A 4 -2.65 23.04 1.92
C ASN A 4 -1.54 21.99 1.97
N TYR A 5 -0.41 22.30 1.38
CA TYR A 5 0.73 21.40 1.43
C TYR A 5 1.14 21.09 2.88
N LYS A 6 1.00 22.06 3.79
CA LYS A 6 1.38 21.85 5.19
C LYS A 6 0.43 20.93 5.94
N ASN A 7 -0.72 20.64 5.36
CA ASN A 7 -1.73 19.79 5.98
C ASN A 7 -1.68 18.34 5.47
N TYR A 8 -0.65 17.97 4.71
CA TYR A 8 -0.56 16.61 4.23
C TYR A 8 -0.36 15.65 5.40
N ASN A 9 -0.86 14.43 5.24
CA ASN A 9 -0.74 13.39 6.25
C ASN A 9 0.71 12.89 6.28
N LYS A 10 1.41 13.18 7.36
CA LYS A 10 2.82 12.79 7.49
C LYS A 10 2.97 11.27 7.63
N ASP A 11 1.91 10.59 8.02
CA ASP A 11 1.90 9.14 8.16
C ASP A 11 1.31 8.45 6.92
N PHE A 12 1.35 9.12 5.77
CA PHE A 12 0.71 8.61 4.56
C PHE A 12 1.27 7.26 4.12
N LYS A 13 2.55 6.99 4.40
CA LYS A 13 3.14 5.70 4.05
C LYS A 13 2.49 4.56 4.83
N LYS A 14 2.29 4.77 6.13
CA LYS A 14 1.59 3.77 6.96
C LYS A 14 0.18 3.54 6.44
N LEU A 15 -0.49 4.61 6.08
CA LEU A 15 -1.84 4.53 5.54
C LEU A 15 -1.87 3.71 4.26
N ILE A 16 -0.93 3.97 3.35
CA ILE A 16 -0.83 3.23 2.10
C ILE A 16 -0.59 1.74 2.40
N TYR A 17 0.34 1.44 3.29
CA TYR A 17 0.68 0.05 3.61
C TYR A 17 -0.49 -0.69 4.24
N GLN A 18 -1.22 -0.03 5.13
CA GLN A 18 -2.43 -0.60 5.72
C GLN A 18 -3.48 -0.90 4.66
N ASN A 19 -3.65 0.01 3.73
CA ASN A 19 -4.65 -0.15 2.68
C ASN A 19 -4.27 -1.26 1.70
N ILE A 20 -2.98 -1.44 1.41
CA ILE A 20 -2.54 -2.56 0.59
C ILE A 20 -2.99 -3.87 1.22
N LYS A 21 -2.73 -4.04 2.51
CA LYS A 21 -3.11 -5.25 3.23
C LYS A 21 -4.63 -5.42 3.26
N ARG A 22 -5.34 -4.34 3.53
CA ARG A 22 -6.81 -4.37 3.63
C ARG A 22 -7.43 -4.79 2.29
N TYR A 23 -7.03 -4.12 1.21
CA TYR A 23 -7.61 -4.42 -0.10
C TYR A 23 -7.23 -5.81 -0.58
N ARG A 24 -6.01 -6.26 -0.26
CA ARG A 24 -5.60 -7.62 -0.59
C ARG A 24 -6.53 -8.64 0.09
N LYS A 25 -6.79 -8.44 1.38
CA LYS A 25 -7.66 -9.33 2.14
C LYS A 25 -9.10 -9.28 1.65
N GLU A 26 -9.57 -8.08 1.32
CA GLU A 26 -10.92 -7.93 0.78
C GLU A 26 -11.09 -8.72 -0.52
N LYS A 27 -10.04 -8.78 -1.32
CA LYS A 27 -10.07 -9.51 -2.58
C LYS A 27 -9.80 -11.00 -2.40
N GLY A 28 -9.48 -11.43 -1.19
CA GLY A 28 -9.23 -12.83 -0.91
C GLY A 28 -7.92 -13.36 -1.44
N ILE A 29 -6.94 -12.49 -1.68
CA ILE A 29 -5.64 -12.90 -2.21
C ILE A 29 -4.67 -13.11 -1.07
N ARG A 30 -4.01 -14.27 -1.07
CA ARG A 30 -2.99 -14.56 -0.06
C ARG A 30 -1.75 -13.72 -0.32
N LEU A 31 -1.01 -13.44 0.75
CA LEU A 31 0.22 -12.65 0.65
C LEU A 31 1.19 -13.25 -0.37
N MET A 32 1.38 -14.56 -0.31
CA MET A 32 2.30 -15.25 -1.22
C MET A 32 1.86 -15.12 -2.67
N ASP A 33 0.57 -15.18 -2.91
CA ASP A 33 0.03 -15.09 -4.26
C ASP A 33 0.23 -13.70 -4.83
N LEU A 34 -0.02 -12.66 -4.04
CA LEU A 34 0.20 -11.30 -4.51
C LEU A 34 1.69 -11.06 -4.79
N ALA A 35 2.55 -11.55 -3.91
CA ALA A 35 3.99 -11.40 -4.12
C ALA A 35 4.42 -12.07 -5.43
N GLU A 36 3.89 -13.25 -5.72
CA GLU A 36 4.19 -13.96 -6.96
C GLU A 36 3.73 -13.17 -8.18
N ILE A 37 2.50 -12.65 -8.13
CA ILE A 37 1.96 -11.84 -9.23
C ILE A 37 2.85 -10.61 -9.48
N LEU A 38 3.34 -10.00 -8.42
CA LEU A 38 4.15 -8.80 -8.51
C LEU A 38 5.63 -9.09 -8.78
N ASP A 39 6.02 -10.36 -8.80
CA ASP A 39 7.40 -10.79 -9.00
C ASP A 39 8.34 -10.20 -7.93
N ILE A 40 7.89 -10.25 -6.69
CA ILE A 40 8.69 -9.85 -5.53
C ILE A 40 8.64 -10.97 -4.51
N SER A 41 9.57 -10.92 -3.53
CA SER A 41 9.56 -11.93 -2.48
C SER A 41 8.38 -11.68 -1.52
N SER A 42 7.85 -12.77 -0.95
CA SER A 42 6.80 -12.65 0.04
C SER A 42 7.30 -11.92 1.30
N GLU A 43 8.58 -12.07 1.62
CA GLU A 43 9.15 -11.34 2.76
C GLU A 43 9.13 -9.84 2.54
N TYR A 44 9.47 -9.40 1.32
CA TYR A 44 9.46 -7.99 0.99
C TYR A 44 8.04 -7.42 1.08
N LEU A 45 7.07 -8.14 0.53
CA LEU A 45 5.67 -7.71 0.61
C LEU A 45 5.19 -7.69 2.06
N LYS A 46 5.59 -8.67 2.86
CA LYS A 46 5.23 -8.72 4.27
C LYS A 46 5.77 -7.49 5.01
N ARG A 47 6.99 -7.08 4.69
CA ARG A 47 7.56 -5.86 5.29
C ARG A 47 6.75 -4.63 4.92
N ILE A 48 6.36 -4.53 3.66
CA ILE A 48 5.54 -3.41 3.20
C ILE A 48 4.24 -3.37 4.01
N GLU A 49 3.58 -4.51 4.19
CA GLU A 49 2.30 -4.57 4.88
C GLU A 49 2.42 -4.46 6.40
N SER A 50 3.62 -4.55 6.94
CA SER A 50 3.83 -4.57 8.39
C SER A 50 3.74 -3.20 9.05
N LYS A 51 3.58 -2.14 8.28
CA LYS A 51 3.52 -0.77 8.79
C LYS A 51 4.83 -0.27 9.37
N ASN A 52 5.90 -0.99 9.18
CA ASN A 52 7.21 -0.57 9.66
C ASN A 52 7.90 0.22 8.55
N ASP A 53 7.53 1.48 8.45
CA ASP A 53 7.92 2.34 7.34
C ASP A 53 9.37 2.81 7.43
N SER A 54 10.03 2.60 8.55
CA SER A 54 11.41 3.04 8.71
C SER A 54 12.38 2.20 7.89
N VAL A 55 11.98 1.02 7.44
CA VAL A 55 12.89 0.06 6.83
C VAL A 55 12.56 -0.20 5.37
N THR A 56 11.33 0.03 4.94
CA THR A 56 10.86 -0.40 3.62
C THR A 56 10.22 0.74 2.87
N ASN A 57 10.65 0.90 1.62
CA ASN A 57 10.04 1.85 0.69
C ASN A 57 9.37 1.09 -0.43
N CYS A 58 8.08 1.33 -0.59
CA CYS A 58 7.36 0.83 -1.74
C CYS A 58 7.52 1.85 -2.87
N SER A 59 8.13 1.45 -3.98
CA SER A 59 8.30 2.35 -5.10
C SER A 59 6.96 2.71 -5.71
N LEU A 60 6.89 3.85 -6.38
CA LEU A 60 5.68 4.27 -7.07
C LEU A 60 5.27 3.25 -8.13
N THR A 61 6.25 2.69 -8.84
CA THR A 61 5.99 1.67 -9.86
C THR A 61 5.33 0.44 -9.23
N LEU A 62 5.86 0.01 -8.09
CA LEU A 62 5.29 -1.16 -7.41
C LEU A 62 3.88 -0.86 -6.92
N LEU A 63 3.68 0.33 -6.33
CA LEU A 63 2.34 0.71 -5.87
C LEU A 63 1.34 0.74 -7.02
N TYR A 64 1.76 1.24 -8.18
CA TYR A 64 0.90 1.26 -9.35
C TYR A 64 0.50 -0.16 -9.78
N LYS A 65 1.47 -1.08 -9.78
CA LYS A 65 1.18 -2.48 -10.11
C LYS A 65 0.22 -3.10 -9.09
N ILE A 66 0.42 -2.81 -7.82
CA ILE A 66 -0.47 -3.29 -6.76
C ILE A 66 -1.89 -2.78 -6.98
N SER A 67 -2.01 -1.50 -7.35
CA SER A 67 -3.33 -0.91 -7.59
C SER A 67 -4.08 -1.62 -8.72
N ILE A 68 -3.36 -2.00 -9.77
CA ILE A 68 -3.95 -2.71 -10.89
C ILE A 68 -4.42 -4.10 -10.45
N VAL A 69 -3.59 -4.83 -9.74
CA VAL A 69 -3.92 -6.18 -9.29
C VAL A 69 -5.11 -6.15 -8.35
N LEU A 70 -5.16 -5.17 -7.46
CA LEU A 70 -6.23 -5.06 -6.47
C LEU A 70 -7.45 -4.31 -6.99
N ASP A 71 -7.40 -3.85 -8.24
CA ASP A 71 -8.52 -3.14 -8.88
C ASP A 71 -8.91 -1.91 -8.07
N LYS A 72 -7.92 -1.12 -7.69
CA LYS A 72 -8.12 0.11 -6.93
C LYS A 72 -7.39 1.25 -7.63
N LYS A 73 -7.86 2.47 -7.39
CA LYS A 73 -7.17 3.67 -7.84
C LYS A 73 -6.05 4.00 -6.86
N LEU A 74 -5.02 4.70 -7.33
CA LEU A 74 -3.94 5.12 -6.43
C LEU A 74 -4.49 5.93 -5.25
N ASP A 75 -5.50 6.78 -5.50
CA ASP A 75 -6.10 7.60 -4.46
C ASP A 75 -6.73 6.76 -3.36
N ASP A 76 -7.22 5.56 -3.70
CA ASP A 76 -7.88 4.70 -2.72
C ASP A 76 -6.93 4.28 -1.60
N PHE A 77 -5.63 4.26 -1.88
CA PHE A 77 -4.65 3.86 -0.87
C PHE A 77 -4.38 4.96 0.15
N LEU A 78 -4.90 6.16 -0.08
CA LEU A 78 -4.76 7.28 0.84
C LEU A 78 -6.03 7.52 1.65
N ILE A 79 -7.03 6.67 1.51
CA ILE A 79 -8.27 6.79 2.27
C ILE A 79 -8.07 6.19 3.65
N ASP A 80 -8.43 6.96 4.68
CA ASP A 80 -8.33 6.47 6.06
C ASP A 80 -9.48 5.51 6.31
N CYS A 81 -9.13 4.28 6.67
CA CYS A 81 -10.11 3.21 6.86
C CYS A 81 -10.56 3.06 8.31
N ASN A 82 -10.09 3.89 9.20
CA ASN A 82 -10.36 3.76 10.63
C ASN A 82 -11.63 4.49 11.04
N GLU A 83 -12.66 4.31 10.28
CA GLU A 83 -13.93 4.95 10.62
C GLU A 83 -14.96 3.98 11.08
#